data_3f648c8917020f148735e42413996d44
#
_entry.id   3f648c8917020f148735e42413996d44
#
_cell.length_a   1.000
_cell.length_b   1.000
_cell.length_c   1.000
_cell.angle_alpha   90.00
_cell.angle_beta   90.00
_cell.angle_gamma   90.00
#
_symmetry.space_group_name_H-M   'P 1'
#
loop_
_entity.id
_entity.type
_entity.pdbx_description
1 polymer ?
#
loop_
_entity_poly.entity_id
_entity_poly.type
_entity_poly.pdbx_seq_one_letter_code
_entity_poly.pdbx_strand_id
1 'polypeptide(L)'
;MKLKAFLTIFCFFWISCSSWGNPQNTSPERSGFGLEVMEYAPGESSIRLKTPTHIAFGPNNREIITDLKNNRFVFREGPEEPFQVSPVPMRGPHSVVYNPKDKLYYANDTQNHRMIAFADLSKPTIQVQSKKIAGINLHRPHDVVLDPSTGWIYAINPGSGHVFRFTGIGENESAIKVPLQGYARALTFTNGKLYAIGSAKGRIVEIVDWNTPTFKIYDSHDPSGRNGSSGFWAKTGLVLNDAEFFEGYWYATSYFMKQGEARTDFNENKFIRFKTFDDFNKGKWTDLSDLVPSGITPYYLTVNLGKLYLAIFNHGAPGKGDSILQFTPSNK
;
A
#
# COMPACT_ATOMS: atom_id res chain seq x y z
N MET A 1 -52.74 -18.71 -67.43
CA MET A 1 -51.59 -17.94 -66.92
C MET A 1 -51.88 -17.49 -65.50
N LYS A 2 -51.31 -18.13 -64.51
CA LYS A 2 -51.46 -17.81 -63.11
C LYS A 2 -50.12 -17.33 -62.57
N LEU A 3 -50.08 -16.04 -62.21
CA LEU A 3 -48.92 -15.38 -61.61
C LEU A 3 -48.83 -15.78 -60.14
N LYS A 4 -47.73 -16.39 -59.71
CA LYS A 4 -47.42 -16.69 -58.32
C LYS A 4 -46.55 -15.54 -57.78
N ALA A 5 -47.11 -14.81 -56.84
CA ALA A 5 -46.34 -13.80 -56.05
C ALA A 5 -45.47 -14.53 -55.03
N PHE A 6 -44.14 -14.27 -55.05
CA PHE A 6 -43.22 -14.66 -54.00
C PHE A 6 -43.16 -13.53 -52.94
N LEU A 7 -43.59 -13.91 -51.75
CA LEU A 7 -43.51 -13.07 -50.58
C LEU A 7 -42.13 -13.31 -49.92
N THR A 8 -41.21 -12.35 -50.06
CA THR A 8 -39.91 -12.38 -49.38
C THR A 8 -40.05 -11.77 -47.99
N ILE A 9 -40.01 -12.60 -46.97
CA ILE A 9 -39.97 -12.15 -45.56
C ILE A 9 -38.55 -11.73 -45.24
N PHE A 10 -38.35 -10.41 -45.04
CA PHE A 10 -37.12 -9.88 -44.45
C PHE A 10 -37.21 -10.03 -42.94
N CYS A 11 -36.47 -10.99 -42.39
CA CYS A 11 -36.19 -11.04 -40.96
C CYS A 11 -35.19 -9.97 -40.61
N PHE A 12 -35.66 -8.88 -40.01
CA PHE A 12 -34.79 -7.93 -39.31
C PHE A 12 -34.26 -8.59 -38.05
N PHE A 13 -33.00 -9.03 -38.07
CA PHE A 13 -32.26 -9.33 -36.87
C PHE A 13 -31.98 -7.97 -36.18
N TRP A 14 -32.70 -7.70 -35.12
CA TRP A 14 -32.32 -6.69 -34.14
C TRP A 14 -31.09 -7.26 -33.41
N ILE A 15 -29.89 -6.80 -33.81
CA ILE A 15 -28.73 -6.91 -32.97
C ILE A 15 -28.94 -5.89 -31.86
N SER A 16 -29.41 -6.37 -30.71
CA SER A 16 -29.34 -5.61 -29.48
C SER A 16 -27.85 -5.39 -29.17
N CYS A 17 -27.30 -4.24 -29.55
CA CYS A 17 -26.12 -3.71 -28.89
C CYS A 17 -26.49 -3.60 -27.41
N SER A 18 -26.07 -4.59 -26.64
CA SER A 18 -25.95 -4.42 -25.20
C SER A 18 -25.00 -3.27 -25.00
N SER A 19 -25.55 -2.11 -24.67
CA SER A 19 -24.82 -0.98 -24.14
C SER A 19 -23.98 -1.53 -22.98
N TRP A 20 -22.70 -1.57 -23.19
CA TRP A 20 -21.75 -1.70 -22.09
C TRP A 20 -22.03 -0.48 -21.22
N GLY A 21 -22.63 -0.73 -20.06
CA GLY A 21 -22.96 0.33 -19.13
C GLY A 21 -21.70 1.11 -18.80
N ASN A 22 -21.83 2.43 -18.84
CA ASN A 22 -20.88 3.32 -18.18
C ASN A 22 -20.56 2.71 -16.81
N PRO A 23 -19.29 2.69 -16.39
CA PRO A 23 -18.97 2.32 -15.03
C PRO A 23 -19.72 3.28 -14.14
N GLN A 24 -20.70 2.74 -13.49
CA GLN A 24 -21.45 3.50 -12.52
C GLN A 24 -20.46 3.93 -11.46
N ASN A 25 -20.40 5.22 -11.16
CA ASN A 25 -20.00 5.72 -9.87
C ASN A 25 -20.73 4.85 -8.85
N THR A 26 -20.07 3.80 -8.37
CA THR A 26 -20.64 2.94 -7.34
C THR A 26 -20.81 3.85 -6.14
N SER A 27 -22.05 4.11 -5.79
CA SER A 27 -22.37 4.86 -4.57
C SER A 27 -21.62 4.20 -3.43
N PRO A 28 -20.94 4.96 -2.55
CA PRO A 28 -20.16 4.37 -1.47
C PRO A 28 -21.06 3.45 -0.64
N GLU A 29 -20.66 2.19 -0.49
CA GLU A 29 -21.36 1.25 0.38
C GLU A 29 -21.15 1.67 1.82
N ARG A 30 -22.24 1.93 2.54
CA ARG A 30 -22.19 2.20 3.99
C ARG A 30 -21.86 0.91 4.72
N SER A 31 -20.66 0.82 5.26
CA SER A 31 -20.31 -0.26 6.17
C SER A 31 -20.92 -0.01 7.56
N GLY A 32 -21.32 -1.08 8.26
CA GLY A 32 -21.74 -1.01 9.67
C GLY A 32 -20.66 -0.50 10.62
N PHE A 33 -19.48 -0.18 10.10
CA PHE A 33 -18.30 0.28 10.87
C PHE A 33 -18.12 1.81 10.87
N GLY A 34 -19.03 2.59 10.28
CA GLY A 34 -18.92 4.04 10.18
C GLY A 34 -17.91 4.48 9.12
N LEU A 35 -17.70 3.66 8.09
CA LEU A 35 -16.86 3.93 6.92
C LEU A 35 -17.68 3.74 5.65
N GLU A 36 -17.45 4.60 4.67
CA GLU A 36 -17.85 4.41 3.29
C GLU A 36 -16.65 3.97 2.49
N VAL A 37 -16.83 2.98 1.63
CA VAL A 37 -15.76 2.36 0.83
C VAL A 37 -16.05 2.55 -0.64
N MET A 38 -15.04 2.91 -1.42
CA MET A 38 -15.13 2.94 -2.87
C MET A 38 -13.84 2.46 -3.51
N GLU A 39 -13.94 1.82 -4.67
CA GLU A 39 -12.78 1.60 -5.53
C GLU A 39 -12.36 2.95 -6.12
N TYR A 40 -11.10 3.32 -5.88
CA TYR A 40 -10.61 4.66 -6.15
C TYR A 40 -9.81 4.75 -7.45
N ALA A 41 -8.91 3.83 -7.69
CA ALA A 41 -8.02 3.94 -8.82
C ALA A 41 -7.36 2.63 -9.23
N PRO A 42 -6.94 2.57 -10.46
CA PRO A 42 -7.51 3.25 -11.62
C PRO A 42 -8.63 2.39 -12.18
N GLY A 43 -9.86 2.66 -11.88
CA GLY A 43 -11.00 1.92 -12.40
C GLY A 43 -10.83 1.50 -13.88
N GLU A 44 -11.56 2.09 -14.80
CA GLU A 44 -11.53 1.73 -16.24
C GLU A 44 -10.47 2.42 -17.10
N SER A 45 -9.38 2.86 -16.52
CA SER A 45 -8.31 3.49 -17.31
C SER A 45 -7.62 2.47 -18.21
N SER A 46 -7.04 2.93 -19.32
CA SER A 46 -6.14 2.14 -20.17
C SER A 46 -4.90 1.64 -19.42
N ILE A 47 -4.72 2.07 -18.17
CA ILE A 47 -3.60 1.75 -17.30
C ILE A 47 -4.01 0.63 -16.34
N ARG A 48 -3.60 -0.59 -16.64
CA ARG A 48 -3.82 -1.74 -15.76
C ARG A 48 -2.70 -1.85 -14.73
N LEU A 49 -3.04 -1.76 -13.45
CA LEU A 49 -2.10 -2.01 -12.36
C LEU A 49 -1.74 -3.50 -12.25
N LYS A 50 -0.52 -3.76 -11.77
CA LYS A 50 -0.07 -5.09 -11.35
C LYS A 50 0.64 -5.01 -10.01
N THR A 51 -0.01 -5.50 -8.98
CA THR A 51 0.49 -5.47 -7.61
C THR A 51 0.80 -4.04 -7.18
N PRO A 52 -0.20 -3.13 -7.15
CA PRO A 52 0.00 -1.82 -6.56
C PRO A 52 0.35 -2.00 -5.08
N THR A 53 1.37 -1.28 -4.63
CA THR A 53 1.85 -1.43 -3.26
C THR A 53 1.56 -0.21 -2.41
N HIS A 54 1.47 0.97 -3.00
CA HIS A 54 1.33 2.21 -2.25
C HIS A 54 0.65 3.27 -3.11
N ILE A 55 -0.10 4.17 -2.48
CA ILE A 55 -0.49 5.46 -3.05
C ILE A 55 0.13 6.56 -2.20
N ALA A 56 0.78 7.53 -2.84
CA ALA A 56 1.36 8.71 -2.22
C ALA A 56 0.76 9.97 -2.82
N PHE A 57 0.93 11.08 -2.08
CA PHE A 57 0.45 12.39 -2.49
C PHE A 57 1.61 13.38 -2.56
N GLY A 58 1.73 14.04 -3.70
CA GLY A 58 2.73 15.07 -3.96
C GLY A 58 2.16 16.48 -3.87
N PRO A 59 2.88 17.48 -4.42
CA PRO A 59 2.40 18.86 -4.44
C PRO A 59 1.08 18.96 -5.23
N ASN A 60 0.21 19.90 -4.80
CA ASN A 60 -1.10 20.14 -5.42
C ASN A 60 -2.01 18.90 -5.45
N ASN A 61 -1.88 18.01 -4.46
CA ASN A 61 -2.60 16.73 -4.41
C ASN A 61 -2.32 15.81 -5.60
N ARG A 62 -1.17 15.94 -6.25
CA ARG A 62 -0.71 14.96 -7.24
C ARG A 62 -0.71 13.58 -6.62
N GLU A 63 -1.34 12.64 -7.28
CA GLU A 63 -1.47 11.26 -6.82
C GLU A 63 -0.45 10.37 -7.52
N ILE A 64 0.18 9.47 -6.77
CA ILE A 64 1.24 8.60 -7.28
C ILE A 64 0.98 7.18 -6.76
N ILE A 65 0.73 6.25 -7.67
CA ILE A 65 0.55 4.84 -7.35
C ILE A 65 1.83 4.09 -7.71
N THR A 66 2.33 3.32 -6.77
CA THR A 66 3.48 2.44 -6.98
C THR A 66 3.01 1.12 -7.55
N ASP A 67 3.31 0.86 -8.82
CA ASP A 67 2.87 -0.30 -9.60
C ASP A 67 4.02 -1.32 -9.72
N LEU A 68 4.21 -2.10 -8.67
CA LEU A 68 5.40 -2.90 -8.39
C LEU A 68 5.78 -3.84 -9.53
N LYS A 69 4.85 -4.67 -10.01
CA LYS A 69 5.16 -5.69 -11.03
C LYS A 69 5.25 -5.14 -12.44
N ASN A 70 4.78 -3.92 -12.65
CA ASN A 70 5.02 -3.18 -13.89
C ASN A 70 6.29 -2.32 -13.82
N ASN A 71 7.00 -2.30 -12.68
CA ASN A 71 8.25 -1.56 -12.48
C ASN A 71 8.12 -0.06 -12.75
N ARG A 72 7.03 0.56 -12.29
CA ARG A 72 6.71 1.95 -12.62
C ARG A 72 5.94 2.66 -11.52
N PHE A 73 5.89 3.97 -11.61
CA PHE A 73 4.82 4.76 -11.01
C PHE A 73 3.74 5.05 -12.05
N VAL A 74 2.53 5.19 -11.53
CA VAL A 74 1.38 5.73 -12.25
C VAL A 74 0.96 6.97 -11.49
N PHE A 75 0.78 8.11 -12.16
CA PHE A 75 0.47 9.36 -11.48
C PHE A 75 -0.56 10.19 -12.23
N ARG A 76 -1.22 11.10 -11.52
CA ARG A 76 -2.07 12.15 -12.08
C ARG A 76 -1.91 13.45 -11.31
N GLU A 77 -2.15 14.57 -11.96
CA GLU A 77 -1.96 15.91 -11.37
C GLU A 77 -3.08 16.32 -10.41
N GLY A 78 -4.20 15.63 -10.46
CA GLY A 78 -5.35 15.83 -9.58
C GLY A 78 -6.40 14.76 -9.80
N PRO A 79 -7.42 14.67 -8.96
CA PRO A 79 -8.41 13.58 -8.98
C PRO A 79 -9.22 13.47 -10.28
N GLU A 80 -9.38 14.58 -10.99
CA GLU A 80 -10.13 14.63 -12.26
C GLU A 80 -9.24 14.38 -13.49
N GLU A 81 -7.92 14.35 -13.32
CA GLU A 81 -7.00 14.17 -14.42
C GLU A 81 -6.76 12.68 -14.71
N PRO A 82 -6.48 12.32 -15.98
CA PRO A 82 -6.17 10.94 -16.32
C PRO A 82 -4.82 10.52 -15.74
N PHE A 83 -4.75 9.25 -15.34
CA PHE A 83 -3.48 8.67 -14.93
C PHE A 83 -2.50 8.55 -16.10
N GLN A 84 -1.23 8.82 -15.81
CA GLN A 84 -0.09 8.75 -16.71
C GLN A 84 0.95 7.78 -16.16
N VAL A 85 1.75 7.19 -17.05
CA VAL A 85 2.87 6.34 -16.66
C VAL A 85 4.12 7.18 -16.53
N SER A 86 4.79 7.08 -15.40
CA SER A 86 6.07 7.72 -15.17
C SER A 86 7.20 6.98 -15.90
N PRO A 87 8.05 7.67 -16.65
CA PRO A 87 9.23 7.08 -17.29
C PRO A 87 10.44 6.93 -16.36
N VAL A 88 10.34 7.29 -15.08
CA VAL A 88 11.46 7.14 -14.11
C VAL A 88 11.90 5.67 -14.06
N PRO A 89 13.19 5.37 -14.34
CA PRO A 89 13.65 3.98 -14.43
C PRO A 89 13.84 3.35 -13.06
N MET A 90 13.06 2.29 -12.78
CA MET A 90 13.10 1.55 -11.51
C MET A 90 12.75 0.08 -11.70
N ARG A 91 12.95 -0.70 -10.65
CA ARG A 91 12.59 -2.12 -10.64
C ARG A 91 11.97 -2.54 -9.31
N GLY A 92 10.71 -2.95 -9.37
CA GLY A 92 9.94 -3.40 -8.21
C GLY A 92 9.86 -2.35 -7.09
N PRO A 93 9.44 -1.10 -7.37
CA PRO A 93 9.27 -0.08 -6.34
C PRO A 93 8.16 -0.48 -5.37
N HIS A 94 8.28 -0.08 -4.08
CA HIS A 94 7.25 -0.35 -3.08
C HIS A 94 6.56 0.92 -2.58
N SER A 95 7.31 2.00 -2.36
CA SER A 95 6.75 3.26 -1.90
C SER A 95 7.53 4.47 -2.41
N VAL A 96 6.92 5.64 -2.31
CA VAL A 96 7.49 6.93 -2.68
C VAL A 96 6.91 8.01 -1.76
N VAL A 97 7.73 9.02 -1.42
CA VAL A 97 7.28 10.23 -0.73
C VAL A 97 7.79 11.47 -1.43
N TYR A 98 7.08 12.58 -1.31
CA TYR A 98 7.52 13.89 -1.77
C TYR A 98 7.98 14.73 -0.59
N ASN A 99 9.20 15.24 -0.62
CA ASN A 99 9.70 16.16 0.38
C ASN A 99 9.55 17.63 -0.12
N PRO A 100 8.69 18.44 0.50
CA PRO A 100 8.47 19.82 0.06
C PRO A 100 9.65 20.76 0.34
N LYS A 101 10.61 20.36 1.19
CA LYS A 101 11.77 21.20 1.54
C LYS A 101 12.77 21.29 0.39
N ASP A 102 13.07 20.19 -0.26
CA ASP A 102 14.00 20.12 -1.39
C ASP A 102 13.29 19.92 -2.74
N LYS A 103 11.96 19.70 -2.70
CA LYS A 103 11.07 19.47 -3.85
C LYS A 103 11.43 18.20 -4.63
N LEU A 104 11.93 17.19 -3.94
CA LEU A 104 12.27 15.89 -4.53
C LEU A 104 11.28 14.80 -4.08
N TYR A 105 11.10 13.84 -4.95
CA TYR A 105 10.51 12.55 -4.63
C TYR A 105 11.61 11.60 -4.20
N TYR A 106 11.37 10.84 -3.14
CA TYR A 106 12.25 9.79 -2.66
C TYR A 106 11.53 8.45 -2.74
N ALA A 107 12.15 7.48 -3.38
CA ALA A 107 11.54 6.17 -3.58
C ALA A 107 12.53 5.03 -3.34
N ASN A 108 12.01 3.90 -2.88
CA ASN A 108 12.75 2.67 -2.86
C ASN A 108 12.67 1.97 -4.22
N ASP A 109 13.81 1.73 -4.83
CA ASP A 109 13.98 0.91 -6.02
C ASP A 109 14.41 -0.48 -5.57
N THR A 110 13.45 -1.22 -5.04
CA THR A 110 13.64 -2.38 -4.16
C THR A 110 14.44 -3.49 -4.80
N GLN A 111 14.14 -3.88 -6.06
CA GLN A 111 14.86 -4.96 -6.72
C GLN A 111 16.24 -4.55 -7.23
N ASN A 112 16.51 -3.25 -7.33
CA ASN A 112 17.83 -2.71 -7.61
C ASN A 112 18.64 -2.43 -6.32
N HIS A 113 18.07 -2.72 -5.14
CA HIS A 113 18.72 -2.54 -3.85
C HIS A 113 19.21 -1.12 -3.60
N ARG A 114 18.41 -0.11 -3.96
CA ARG A 114 18.79 1.30 -3.84
C ARG A 114 17.62 2.19 -3.45
N MET A 115 17.95 3.36 -2.92
CA MET A 115 17.06 4.52 -2.87
C MET A 115 17.38 5.44 -4.06
N ILE A 116 16.34 6.09 -4.58
CA ILE A 116 16.44 7.08 -5.65
C ILE A 116 15.76 8.38 -5.25
N ALA A 117 16.25 9.51 -5.76
CA ALA A 117 15.59 10.80 -5.66
C ALA A 117 15.48 11.45 -7.03
N PHE A 118 14.34 12.05 -7.32
CA PHE A 118 14.03 12.69 -8.60
C PHE A 118 13.02 13.83 -8.41
N ALA A 119 13.04 14.84 -9.30
CA ALA A 119 12.18 16.01 -9.17
C ALA A 119 10.88 15.92 -9.98
N ASP A 120 10.85 15.13 -11.01
CA ASP A 120 9.76 15.14 -12.00
C ASP A 120 9.35 13.72 -12.40
N LEU A 121 8.10 13.40 -12.14
CA LEU A 121 7.52 12.10 -12.50
C LEU A 121 7.38 11.90 -14.02
N SER A 122 7.35 12.98 -14.79
CA SER A 122 7.23 12.94 -16.26
C SER A 122 8.56 12.82 -17.00
N LYS A 123 9.68 12.80 -16.27
CA LYS A 123 11.03 12.73 -16.84
C LYS A 123 11.74 11.42 -16.45
N PRO A 124 12.55 10.83 -17.33
CA PRO A 124 13.31 9.62 -17.03
C PRO A 124 14.59 9.90 -16.23
N THR A 125 14.62 11.00 -15.46
CA THR A 125 15.82 11.48 -14.78
C THR A 125 15.82 11.16 -13.32
N ILE A 126 16.79 10.36 -12.88
CA ILE A 126 17.14 10.19 -11.47
C ILE A 126 18.26 11.19 -11.14
N GLN A 127 18.04 12.05 -10.15
CA GLN A 127 19.03 13.06 -9.75
C GLN A 127 20.09 12.47 -8.81
N VAL A 128 19.63 11.68 -7.83
CA VAL A 128 20.49 11.05 -6.85
C VAL A 128 20.06 9.60 -6.64
N GLN A 129 21.02 8.72 -6.45
CA GLN A 129 20.76 7.33 -6.09
C GLN A 129 21.85 6.78 -5.16
N SER A 130 21.49 5.88 -4.28
CA SER A 130 22.47 5.18 -3.44
C SER A 130 22.04 3.76 -3.13
N LYS A 131 23.03 2.85 -3.09
CA LYS A 131 22.89 1.49 -2.57
C LYS A 131 23.28 1.37 -1.10
N LYS A 132 23.65 2.51 -0.48
CA LYS A 132 24.01 2.59 0.94
C LYS A 132 23.38 3.84 1.53
N ILE A 133 22.98 3.74 2.80
CA ILE A 133 22.61 4.88 3.64
C ILE A 133 23.33 4.71 4.97
N ALA A 134 23.94 5.76 5.49
CA ALA A 134 24.78 5.71 6.72
C ALA A 134 25.84 4.60 6.66
N GLY A 135 26.44 4.37 5.50
CA GLY A 135 27.46 3.34 5.29
C GLY A 135 26.94 1.90 5.21
N ILE A 136 25.65 1.65 5.47
CA ILE A 136 25.02 0.33 5.46
C ILE A 136 24.43 0.02 4.09
N ASN A 137 24.72 -1.17 3.56
CA ASN A 137 24.15 -1.62 2.30
C ASN A 137 22.64 -1.77 2.38
N LEU A 138 21.94 -1.23 1.41
CA LEU A 138 20.52 -1.48 1.22
C LEU A 138 20.32 -2.88 0.63
N HIS A 139 19.39 -3.60 1.23
CA HIS A 139 18.99 -4.91 0.74
C HIS A 139 17.47 -4.94 0.59
N ARG A 140 17.00 -4.67 -0.63
CA ARG A 140 15.58 -4.59 -0.97
C ARG A 140 14.84 -3.61 -0.06
N PRO A 141 15.24 -2.32 0.00
CA PRO A 141 14.53 -1.34 0.82
C PRO A 141 13.04 -1.38 0.48
N HIS A 142 12.18 -1.32 1.51
CA HIS A 142 10.78 -1.71 1.34
C HIS A 142 9.83 -0.55 1.50
N ASP A 143 10.13 0.37 2.42
CA ASP A 143 9.27 1.51 2.65
C ASP A 143 10.06 2.80 2.90
N VAL A 144 9.41 3.93 2.62
CA VAL A 144 9.94 5.27 2.85
C VAL A 144 8.81 6.19 3.30
N VAL A 145 9.04 6.92 4.39
CA VAL A 145 8.12 7.91 4.94
C VAL A 145 8.82 9.21 5.25
N LEU A 146 8.06 10.29 5.36
CA LEU A 146 8.54 11.64 5.63
C LEU A 146 7.96 12.16 6.95
N ASP A 147 8.79 12.79 7.77
CA ASP A 147 8.33 13.75 8.78
C ASP A 147 8.17 15.12 8.11
N PRO A 148 6.95 15.59 7.86
CA PRO A 148 6.71 16.82 7.13
C PRO A 148 7.14 18.06 7.92
N SER A 149 7.25 17.97 9.24
CA SER A 149 7.65 19.08 10.10
C SER A 149 9.15 19.38 10.04
N THR A 150 9.95 18.33 10.03
CA THR A 150 11.40 18.41 10.02
C THR A 150 12.03 18.23 8.65
N GLY A 151 11.35 17.51 7.75
CA GLY A 151 11.87 17.06 6.45
C GLY A 151 12.79 15.85 6.56
N TRP A 152 12.83 15.19 7.73
CA TRP A 152 13.50 13.90 7.83
C TRP A 152 12.76 12.83 7.02
N ILE A 153 13.54 12.12 6.24
CA ILE A 153 13.09 10.95 5.48
C ILE A 153 13.55 9.70 6.22
N TYR A 154 12.65 8.75 6.36
CA TYR A 154 12.95 7.45 6.97
C TYR A 154 12.73 6.35 5.96
N ALA A 155 13.66 5.40 5.90
CA ALA A 155 13.55 4.21 5.05
C ALA A 155 13.85 2.95 5.84
N ILE A 156 13.28 1.80 5.43
CA ILE A 156 13.47 0.53 6.15
C ILE A 156 14.12 -0.54 5.29
N ASN A 157 15.04 -1.25 5.89
CA ASN A 157 15.75 -2.36 5.28
C ASN A 157 15.23 -3.70 5.84
N PRO A 158 14.44 -4.48 5.08
CA PRO A 158 13.65 -5.59 5.61
C PRO A 158 14.44 -6.67 6.32
N GLY A 159 15.53 -7.12 5.70
CA GLY A 159 16.28 -8.27 6.21
C GLY A 159 17.14 -7.97 7.43
N SER A 160 17.64 -6.75 7.55
CA SER A 160 18.52 -6.35 8.65
C SER A 160 17.81 -5.66 9.80
N GLY A 161 16.56 -5.22 9.58
CA GLY A 161 15.78 -4.46 10.55
C GLY A 161 16.35 -3.06 10.84
N HIS A 162 17.20 -2.52 9.96
CA HIS A 162 17.65 -1.14 10.06
C HIS A 162 16.60 -0.19 9.54
N VAL A 163 16.34 0.85 10.30
CA VAL A 163 15.66 2.06 9.85
C VAL A 163 16.71 3.13 9.67
N PHE A 164 16.67 3.77 8.52
CA PHE A 164 17.55 4.87 8.14
C PHE A 164 16.83 6.20 8.31
N ARG A 165 17.58 7.25 8.63
CA ARG A 165 17.10 8.63 8.67
C ARG A 165 18.08 9.51 7.92
N PHE A 166 17.59 10.41 7.06
CA PHE A 166 18.39 11.32 6.26
C PHE A 166 17.55 12.54 5.84
N THR A 167 18.20 13.63 5.47
CA THR A 167 17.52 14.81 4.89
C THR A 167 17.56 14.84 3.37
N GLY A 168 18.53 14.13 2.79
CA GLY A 168 18.74 13.88 1.37
C GLY A 168 19.67 12.68 1.25
N ILE A 169 19.66 11.97 0.13
CA ILE A 169 20.57 10.84 -0.10
C ILE A 169 22.02 11.38 -0.10
N GLY A 170 22.83 10.92 0.85
CA GLY A 170 24.15 11.44 1.11
C GLY A 170 24.22 12.57 2.15
N GLU A 171 23.09 12.97 2.75
CA GLU A 171 23.00 14.11 3.66
C GLU A 171 22.41 13.72 5.01
N ASN A 172 23.14 14.04 6.09
CA ASN A 172 22.71 13.83 7.48
C ASN A 172 22.26 12.40 7.79
N GLU A 173 22.91 11.43 7.16
CA GLU A 173 22.51 10.04 7.24
C GLU A 173 22.81 9.42 8.60
N SER A 174 21.87 8.68 9.14
CA SER A 174 22.03 7.87 10.32
C SER A 174 21.15 6.61 10.24
N ALA A 175 21.45 5.59 11.04
CA ALA A 175 20.69 4.36 11.06
C ALA A 175 20.62 3.78 12.48
N ILE A 176 19.48 3.18 12.79
CA ILE A 176 19.29 2.41 14.02
C ILE A 176 18.75 1.02 13.69
N LYS A 177 19.09 0.03 14.51
CA LYS A 177 18.53 -1.30 14.39
C LYS A 177 17.30 -1.43 15.28
N VAL A 178 16.14 -1.69 14.67
CA VAL A 178 14.86 -1.79 15.36
C VAL A 178 14.56 -3.25 15.72
N PRO A 179 14.02 -3.56 16.92
CA PRO A 179 13.84 -4.93 17.42
C PRO A 179 12.58 -5.60 16.82
N LEU A 180 12.48 -5.68 15.49
CA LEU A 180 11.35 -6.29 14.78
C LEU A 180 11.36 -7.82 14.76
N GLN A 181 12.49 -8.44 15.06
CA GLN A 181 12.66 -9.90 15.11
C GLN A 181 12.23 -10.62 13.82
N GLY A 182 12.74 -10.18 12.69
CA GLY A 182 12.46 -10.79 11.40
C GLY A 182 12.28 -9.74 10.31
N TYR A 183 11.37 -10.02 9.39
CA TYR A 183 11.16 -9.19 8.22
C TYR A 183 10.45 -7.87 8.56
N ALA A 184 11.16 -6.76 8.36
CA ALA A 184 10.61 -5.42 8.49
C ALA A 184 9.85 -5.06 7.20
N ARG A 185 8.63 -4.56 7.32
CA ARG A 185 7.76 -4.36 6.15
C ARG A 185 7.53 -2.88 5.84
N ALA A 186 7.01 -2.13 6.79
CA ALA A 186 6.57 -0.76 6.59
C ALA A 186 7.04 0.17 7.69
N LEU A 187 6.91 1.45 7.43
CA LEU A 187 7.07 2.56 8.37
C LEU A 187 5.79 3.39 8.38
N THR A 188 5.46 3.96 9.52
CA THR A 188 4.37 4.92 9.67
C THR A 188 4.87 6.10 10.45
N PHE A 189 4.68 7.31 9.91
CA PHE A 189 4.92 8.54 10.64
C PHE A 189 3.60 9.27 10.88
N THR A 190 3.15 9.24 12.13
CA THR A 190 1.87 9.84 12.51
C THR A 190 1.95 10.47 13.89
N ASN A 191 1.24 11.59 14.09
CA ASN A 191 1.22 12.33 15.37
C ASN A 191 2.62 12.65 15.93
N GLY A 192 3.58 12.96 15.05
CA GLY A 192 4.96 13.27 15.43
C GLY A 192 5.78 12.07 15.91
N LYS A 193 5.34 10.85 15.62
CA LYS A 193 5.99 9.61 16.04
C LYS A 193 6.26 8.70 14.85
N LEU A 194 7.36 7.99 14.93
CA LEU A 194 7.77 7.00 13.93
C LEU A 194 7.52 5.59 14.47
N TYR A 195 6.87 4.78 13.65
CA TYR A 195 6.61 3.37 13.91
C TYR A 195 7.22 2.50 12.83
N ALA A 196 7.80 1.38 13.22
CA ALA A 196 8.28 0.35 12.30
C ALA A 196 7.43 -0.91 12.43
N ILE A 197 7.00 -1.47 11.31
CA ILE A 197 6.10 -2.61 11.24
C ILE A 197 6.85 -3.85 10.76
N GLY A 198 6.79 -4.91 11.58
CA GLY A 198 7.43 -6.19 11.30
C GLY A 198 6.43 -7.30 11.05
N SER A 199 6.55 -7.94 9.88
CA SER A 199 5.66 -9.03 9.51
C SER A 199 5.86 -10.28 10.35
N ALA A 200 7.10 -10.70 10.54
CA ALA A 200 7.41 -12.05 11.07
C ALA A 200 6.82 -12.32 12.46
N LYS A 201 6.70 -11.30 13.29
CA LYS A 201 6.14 -11.40 14.65
C LYS A 201 4.85 -10.63 14.84
N GLY A 202 4.33 -10.03 13.76
CA GLY A 202 3.17 -9.16 13.86
C GLY A 202 3.41 -7.99 14.81
N ARG A 203 4.57 -7.37 14.71
CA ARG A 203 5.09 -6.40 15.69
C ARG A 203 5.03 -4.99 15.15
N ILE A 204 4.55 -4.07 15.97
CA ILE A 204 4.69 -2.63 15.76
C ILE A 204 5.66 -2.11 16.81
N VAL A 205 6.66 -1.33 16.39
CA VAL A 205 7.67 -0.73 17.26
C VAL A 205 7.63 0.78 17.14
N GLU A 206 7.25 1.49 18.21
CA GLU A 206 7.40 2.93 18.32
C GLU A 206 8.86 3.26 18.59
N ILE A 207 9.48 4.06 17.75
CA ILE A 207 10.83 4.59 17.97
C ILE A 207 10.68 5.85 18.82
N VAL A 208 11.02 5.74 20.11
CA VAL A 208 10.80 6.82 21.10
C VAL A 208 11.90 7.85 21.06
N ASP A 209 13.15 7.39 20.98
CA ASP A 209 14.33 8.25 20.84
C ASP A 209 15.22 7.67 19.74
N TRP A 210 15.61 8.52 18.82
CA TRP A 210 16.49 8.16 17.72
C TRP A 210 17.98 8.19 18.11
N ASN A 211 18.37 9.20 18.92
CA ASN A 211 19.78 9.44 19.24
C ASN A 211 20.30 8.47 20.32
N THR A 212 19.42 8.13 21.28
CA THR A 212 19.63 7.05 22.25
C THR A 212 18.53 6.00 22.01
N PRO A 213 18.73 5.06 21.07
CA PRO A 213 17.65 4.22 20.56
C PRO A 213 16.84 3.53 21.65
N THR A 214 15.64 4.04 21.90
CA THR A 214 14.66 3.47 22.81
C THR A 214 13.36 3.19 22.09
N PHE A 215 12.68 2.13 22.52
CA PHE A 215 11.55 1.57 21.79
C PHE A 215 10.41 1.20 22.71
N LYS A 216 9.17 1.35 22.21
CA LYS A 216 8.01 0.64 22.74
C LYS A 216 7.60 -0.44 21.76
N ILE A 217 7.35 -1.64 22.25
CA ILE A 217 7.09 -2.83 21.43
C ILE A 217 5.67 -3.28 21.66
N TYR A 218 4.94 -3.50 20.58
CA TYR A 218 3.57 -3.96 20.59
C TYR A 218 3.47 -5.19 19.68
N ASP A 219 3.16 -6.34 20.28
CA ASP A 219 3.00 -7.61 19.57
C ASP A 219 1.52 -7.89 19.33
N SER A 220 1.15 -8.18 18.11
CA SER A 220 -0.22 -8.56 17.79
C SER A 220 -0.58 -9.91 18.41
N HIS A 221 -1.85 -10.04 18.78
CA HIS A 221 -2.44 -11.33 19.13
C HIS A 221 -3.60 -11.62 18.18
N ASP A 222 -3.56 -12.80 17.55
CA ASP A 222 -4.70 -13.31 16.80
C ASP A 222 -5.44 -14.36 17.64
N PRO A 223 -6.62 -14.02 18.15
CA PRO A 223 -7.39 -14.93 18.99
C PRO A 223 -7.85 -16.19 18.23
N SER A 224 -7.89 -16.18 16.92
CA SER A 224 -8.24 -17.36 16.12
C SER A 224 -7.15 -18.43 16.11
N GLY A 225 -5.93 -18.09 16.53
CA GLY A 225 -4.79 -19.00 16.56
C GLY A 225 -4.30 -19.50 15.19
N ARG A 226 -4.82 -18.93 14.10
CA ARG A 226 -4.55 -19.38 12.73
C ARG A 226 -3.22 -18.92 12.17
N ASN A 227 -2.66 -17.86 12.74
CA ASN A 227 -1.41 -17.30 12.29
C ASN A 227 -0.24 -17.98 12.96
N GLY A 228 0.42 -18.81 12.29
CA GLY A 228 1.66 -19.24 12.80
C GLY A 228 1.96 -20.65 12.61
N SER A 229 2.53 -20.95 11.60
CA SER A 229 2.83 -22.34 11.39
C SER A 229 4.29 -22.68 11.45
N SER A 230 5.23 -21.84 11.42
CA SER A 230 6.61 -22.32 11.50
C SER A 230 7.63 -21.25 11.83
N GLY A 231 8.45 -21.55 12.75
CA GLY A 231 9.74 -20.96 13.16
C GLY A 231 10.02 -19.47 12.90
N PHE A 232 9.83 -19.00 11.70
CA PHE A 232 10.05 -17.61 11.30
C PHE A 232 8.88 -16.68 11.64
N TRP A 233 7.63 -17.19 11.52
CA TRP A 233 6.43 -16.41 11.77
C TRP A 233 5.93 -16.56 13.20
N ALA A 234 5.25 -15.54 13.72
CA ALA A 234 4.66 -15.62 15.04
C ALA A 234 3.58 -16.69 15.09
N LYS A 235 3.58 -17.51 16.16
CA LYS A 235 2.55 -18.57 16.32
C LYS A 235 1.16 -18.01 16.62
N THR A 236 1.08 -16.81 17.16
CA THR A 236 -0.17 -16.19 17.63
C THR A 236 -0.36 -14.76 17.15
N GLY A 237 0.54 -14.25 16.32
CA GLY A 237 0.50 -12.87 15.81
C GLY A 237 -0.01 -12.79 14.38
N LEU A 238 -0.41 -11.60 13.98
CA LEU A 238 -0.72 -11.27 12.60
C LEU A 238 0.55 -11.13 11.76
N VAL A 239 0.48 -11.48 10.49
CA VAL A 239 1.58 -11.21 9.54
C VAL A 239 1.37 -9.84 8.93
N LEU A 240 1.77 -8.80 9.66
CA LEU A 240 1.49 -7.43 9.28
C LEU A 240 2.19 -7.03 7.96
N ASN A 241 1.45 -6.28 7.15
CA ASN A 241 2.00 -5.53 6.02
C ASN A 241 2.24 -4.09 6.40
N ASP A 242 1.23 -3.46 7.02
CA ASP A 242 1.24 -2.06 7.35
C ASP A 242 0.29 -1.74 8.51
N ALA A 243 0.44 -0.55 9.11
CA ALA A 243 -0.49 -0.02 10.09
C ALA A 243 -0.48 1.52 10.05
N GLU A 244 -1.67 2.13 9.96
CA GLU A 244 -1.85 3.58 9.91
C GLU A 244 -2.88 4.06 10.93
N PHE A 245 -2.70 5.31 11.41
CA PHE A 245 -3.64 5.93 12.35
C PHE A 245 -4.60 6.87 11.61
N PHE A 246 -5.90 6.60 11.72
CA PHE A 246 -6.93 7.36 11.05
C PHE A 246 -8.19 7.47 11.93
N GLU A 247 -8.74 8.69 12.10
CA GLU A 247 -10.00 8.96 12.80
C GLU A 247 -10.09 8.30 14.19
N GLY A 248 -9.02 8.40 14.97
CA GLY A 248 -8.98 7.88 16.35
C GLY A 248 -8.78 6.37 16.48
N TYR A 249 -8.50 5.67 15.39
CA TYR A 249 -8.20 4.24 15.34
C TYR A 249 -6.91 3.97 14.58
N TRP A 250 -6.22 2.93 14.99
CA TRP A 250 -5.21 2.27 14.17
C TRP A 250 -5.89 1.29 13.21
N TYR A 251 -5.48 1.32 11.97
CA TYR A 251 -5.84 0.35 10.95
C TYR A 251 -4.62 -0.46 10.61
N ALA A 252 -4.75 -1.76 10.48
CA ALA A 252 -3.62 -2.61 10.09
C ALA A 252 -4.05 -3.66 9.06
N THR A 253 -3.11 -3.96 8.18
CA THR A 253 -3.26 -4.98 7.14
C THR A 253 -2.34 -6.15 7.44
N SER A 254 -2.84 -7.33 7.14
CA SER A 254 -2.10 -8.57 7.29
C SER A 254 -2.39 -9.45 6.09
N TYR A 255 -1.37 -10.11 5.59
CA TYR A 255 -1.62 -11.20 4.67
C TYR A 255 -0.89 -12.43 5.15
N PHE A 256 -1.52 -13.55 5.00
CA PHE A 256 -0.98 -14.82 5.40
C PHE A 256 -0.47 -15.56 4.16
N MET A 257 0.78 -15.99 4.23
CA MET A 257 1.33 -16.98 3.32
C MET A 257 1.80 -18.16 4.17
N LYS A 258 1.05 -19.24 4.17
CA LYS A 258 1.49 -20.49 4.77
C LYS A 258 2.67 -21.01 3.94
N GLN A 259 3.82 -21.10 4.55
CA GLN A 259 5.03 -21.57 3.87
C GLN A 259 4.86 -23.03 3.48
N GLY A 260 4.94 -23.35 2.18
CA GLY A 260 4.87 -24.72 1.65
C GLY A 260 3.50 -25.17 1.20
N GLU A 261 2.42 -24.38 1.38
CA GLU A 261 1.13 -24.67 0.77
C GLU A 261 0.94 -23.85 -0.52
N ALA A 262 0.21 -24.42 -1.46
CA ALA A 262 -0.18 -23.69 -2.66
C ALA A 262 -0.90 -22.40 -2.23
N ARG A 263 -0.57 -21.26 -2.84
CA ARG A 263 -1.05 -19.90 -2.54
C ARG A 263 -2.58 -19.73 -2.67
N THR A 264 -3.37 -20.72 -2.27
CA THR A 264 -4.81 -20.76 -2.53
C THR A 264 -5.67 -20.28 -1.36
N ASP A 265 -5.11 -20.20 -0.13
CA ASP A 265 -5.87 -19.79 1.04
C ASP A 265 -5.68 -18.30 1.38
N PHE A 266 -6.03 -17.44 0.43
CA PHE A 266 -6.07 -15.97 0.65
C PHE A 266 -7.24 -15.53 1.54
N ASN A 267 -8.06 -16.44 2.01
CA ASN A 267 -9.18 -16.17 2.92
C ASN A 267 -8.73 -15.75 4.34
N GLU A 268 -7.43 -15.77 4.61
CA GLU A 268 -6.85 -15.39 5.89
C GLU A 268 -6.21 -13.98 5.89
N ASN A 269 -6.31 -13.26 4.79
CA ASN A 269 -5.94 -11.84 4.75
C ASN A 269 -6.81 -11.06 5.72
N LYS A 270 -6.18 -10.16 6.47
CA LYS A 270 -6.88 -9.35 7.47
C LYS A 270 -6.71 -7.87 7.19
N PHE A 271 -7.83 -7.17 7.25
CA PHE A 271 -7.89 -5.74 7.44
C PHE A 271 -8.60 -5.49 8.75
N ILE A 272 -7.90 -4.89 9.71
CA ILE A 272 -8.42 -4.71 11.08
C ILE A 272 -8.32 -3.27 11.52
N ARG A 273 -9.11 -2.92 12.54
CA ARG A 273 -8.89 -1.67 13.29
C ARG A 273 -8.92 -1.93 14.79
N PHE A 274 -8.14 -1.15 15.53
CA PHE A 274 -8.08 -1.17 16.98
C PHE A 274 -7.89 0.24 17.54
N LYS A 275 -8.27 0.45 18.79
CA LYS A 275 -8.23 1.78 19.38
C LYS A 275 -6.92 2.08 20.09
N THR A 276 -6.38 1.09 20.78
CA THR A 276 -5.16 1.21 21.58
C THR A 276 -4.21 0.05 21.30
N PHE A 277 -2.93 0.25 21.52
CA PHE A 277 -1.96 -0.85 21.42
C PHE A 277 -2.18 -1.94 22.50
N ASP A 278 -2.83 -1.62 23.62
CA ASP A 278 -3.24 -2.63 24.59
C ASP A 278 -4.33 -3.55 24.01
N ASP A 279 -5.29 -2.99 23.28
CA ASP A 279 -6.28 -3.78 22.54
C ASP A 279 -5.63 -4.66 21.48
N PHE A 280 -4.67 -4.11 20.73
CA PHE A 280 -3.90 -4.84 19.73
C PHE A 280 -3.15 -6.04 20.34
N ASN A 281 -2.45 -5.82 21.44
CA ASN A 281 -1.72 -6.87 22.17
C ASN A 281 -2.65 -7.97 22.73
N LYS A 282 -3.91 -7.64 23.00
CA LYS A 282 -4.92 -8.57 23.52
C LYS A 282 -5.81 -9.20 22.46
N GLY A 283 -5.57 -8.89 21.18
CA GLY A 283 -6.43 -9.35 20.08
C GLY A 283 -7.83 -8.75 20.08
N LYS A 284 -8.01 -7.61 20.77
CA LYS A 284 -9.27 -6.86 20.79
C LYS A 284 -9.33 -5.84 19.65
N TRP A 285 -9.54 -6.34 18.46
CA TRP A 285 -9.68 -5.53 17.26
C TRP A 285 -10.95 -5.90 16.50
N THR A 286 -11.43 -4.97 15.68
CA THR A 286 -12.55 -5.18 14.77
C THR A 286 -12.00 -5.69 13.44
N ASP A 287 -12.54 -6.80 12.96
CA ASP A 287 -12.26 -7.34 11.62
C ASP A 287 -13.05 -6.54 10.57
N LEU A 288 -12.35 -5.97 9.63
CA LEU A 288 -12.89 -5.20 8.51
C LEU A 288 -12.63 -5.91 7.17
N SER A 289 -12.25 -7.18 7.20
CA SER A 289 -11.81 -7.90 5.99
C SER A 289 -12.93 -8.01 4.95
N ASP A 290 -14.19 -7.98 5.36
CA ASP A 290 -15.34 -7.96 4.46
C ASP A 290 -15.43 -6.69 3.58
N LEU A 291 -14.69 -5.62 3.93
CA LEU A 291 -14.58 -4.41 3.12
C LEU A 291 -13.56 -4.54 1.99
N VAL A 292 -12.81 -5.62 1.96
CA VAL A 292 -11.84 -5.95 0.90
C VAL A 292 -12.40 -7.09 0.07
N PRO A 293 -12.35 -7.02 -1.26
CA PRO A 293 -12.85 -8.10 -2.11
C PRO A 293 -12.22 -9.45 -1.75
N SER A 294 -13.04 -10.51 -1.74
CA SER A 294 -12.59 -11.86 -1.38
C SER A 294 -11.41 -12.32 -2.23
N GLY A 295 -10.41 -12.94 -1.63
CA GLY A 295 -9.20 -13.42 -2.30
C GLY A 295 -8.18 -12.33 -2.64
N ILE A 296 -8.44 -11.08 -2.29
CA ILE A 296 -7.55 -9.95 -2.53
C ILE A 296 -6.73 -9.67 -1.26
N THR A 297 -5.47 -9.34 -1.45
CA THR A 297 -4.53 -9.02 -0.37
C THR A 297 -4.59 -7.54 -0.04
N PRO A 298 -4.96 -7.14 1.20
CA PRO A 298 -4.78 -5.79 1.68
C PRO A 298 -3.29 -5.53 1.97
N TYR A 299 -2.78 -4.40 1.49
CA TYR A 299 -1.35 -4.16 1.57
C TYR A 299 -1.03 -2.86 2.32
N TYR A 300 -0.51 -1.83 1.66
CA TYR A 300 -0.15 -0.58 2.35
C TYR A 300 -1.33 0.37 2.45
N LEU A 301 -1.35 1.05 3.57
CA LEU A 301 -2.29 2.10 3.93
C LEU A 301 -1.65 3.48 3.72
N THR A 302 -2.45 4.47 3.42
CA THR A 302 -2.01 5.88 3.35
C THR A 302 -3.16 6.76 3.81
N VAL A 303 -2.87 7.73 4.66
CA VAL A 303 -3.84 8.74 5.10
C VAL A 303 -3.56 10.06 4.40
N ASN A 304 -4.57 10.63 3.75
CA ASN A 304 -4.48 11.94 3.13
C ASN A 304 -5.84 12.65 3.15
N LEU A 305 -5.86 13.93 3.52
CA LEU A 305 -7.04 14.80 3.52
C LEU A 305 -8.30 14.18 4.14
N GLY A 306 -8.18 13.56 5.32
CA GLY A 306 -9.30 12.94 6.01
C GLY A 306 -9.85 11.67 5.34
N LYS A 307 -9.04 11.02 4.54
CA LYS A 307 -9.36 9.74 3.87
C LYS A 307 -8.26 8.73 4.14
N LEU A 308 -8.65 7.47 4.22
CA LEU A 308 -7.73 6.33 4.29
C LEU A 308 -7.74 5.62 2.94
N TYR A 309 -6.57 5.34 2.41
CA TYR A 309 -6.39 4.60 1.17
C TYR A 309 -5.72 3.27 1.47
N LEU A 310 -6.12 2.24 0.75
CA LEU A 310 -5.59 0.89 0.87
C LEU A 310 -5.22 0.34 -0.49
N ALA A 311 -3.95 0.07 -0.71
CA ALA A 311 -3.51 -0.69 -1.88
C ALA A 311 -3.90 -2.15 -1.74
N ILE A 312 -4.54 -2.69 -2.77
CA ILE A 312 -4.99 -4.08 -2.81
C ILE A 312 -4.51 -4.78 -4.07
N PHE A 313 -4.17 -6.06 -3.97
CA PHE A 313 -3.76 -6.83 -5.14
C PHE A 313 -4.06 -8.32 -5.03
N ASN A 314 -4.17 -8.97 -6.19
CA ASN A 314 -4.37 -10.41 -6.29
C ASN A 314 -3.02 -11.13 -6.42
N HIS A 315 -2.61 -11.82 -5.37
CA HIS A 315 -1.34 -12.56 -5.35
C HIS A 315 -1.30 -13.70 -6.40
N GLY A 316 -2.42 -14.37 -6.58
CA GLY A 316 -2.54 -15.52 -7.50
C GLY A 316 -2.66 -15.11 -8.97
N ALA A 317 -3.27 -13.95 -9.24
CA ALA A 317 -3.51 -13.42 -10.59
C ALA A 317 -3.24 -11.91 -10.66
N PRO A 318 -1.98 -11.47 -10.63
CA PRO A 318 -1.64 -10.05 -10.65
C PRO A 318 -2.27 -9.30 -11.83
N GLY A 319 -2.89 -8.17 -11.55
CA GLY A 319 -3.66 -7.36 -12.48
C GLY A 319 -5.13 -7.74 -12.60
N LYS A 320 -5.62 -8.71 -11.80
CA LYS A 320 -7.04 -9.02 -11.70
C LYS A 320 -7.55 -8.62 -10.32
N GLY A 321 -8.27 -7.51 -10.25
CA GLY A 321 -8.72 -6.92 -8.98
C GLY A 321 -7.62 -6.16 -8.22
N ASP A 322 -6.53 -5.82 -8.88
CA ASP A 322 -5.47 -4.96 -8.36
C ASP A 322 -5.91 -3.51 -8.43
N SER A 323 -6.01 -2.82 -7.29
CA SER A 323 -6.63 -1.49 -7.21
C SER A 323 -6.18 -0.72 -5.96
N ILE A 324 -6.74 0.46 -5.78
CA ILE A 324 -6.72 1.25 -4.55
C ILE A 324 -8.16 1.38 -4.04
N LEU A 325 -8.40 1.04 -2.79
CA LEU A 325 -9.65 1.36 -2.10
C LEU A 325 -9.51 2.67 -1.33
N GLN A 326 -10.56 3.48 -1.32
CA GLN A 326 -10.66 4.68 -0.51
C GLN A 326 -11.74 4.50 0.55
N PHE A 327 -11.42 4.85 1.78
CA PHE A 327 -12.35 4.86 2.90
C PHE A 327 -12.55 6.30 3.39
N THR A 328 -13.81 6.68 3.56
CA THR A 328 -14.18 7.95 4.16
C THR A 328 -15.05 7.71 5.40
N PRO A 329 -14.96 8.55 6.44
CA PRO A 329 -15.90 8.46 7.56
C PRO A 329 -17.31 8.65 7.03
N SER A 330 -18.23 7.75 7.41
CA SER A 330 -19.66 7.95 7.12
C SER A 330 -20.14 9.15 7.90
N ASN A 331 -20.77 10.10 7.24
CA ASN A 331 -21.49 11.16 7.93
C ASN A 331 -22.55 10.52 8.84
N LYS A 332 -22.45 10.79 10.14
CA LYS A 332 -23.43 10.34 11.13
C LYS A 332 -24.76 11.03 10.93
#